data_645e8a42baa42be8d1b0a20f7f9a1203
#
_entry.id   645e8a42baa42be8d1b0a20f7f9a1203
#
_cell.length_a   1.000
_cell.length_b   1.000
_cell.length_c   1.000
_cell.angle_alpha   90.00
_cell.angle_beta   90.00
_cell.angle_gamma   90.00
#
_symmetry.space_group_name_H-M   'P 1'
#
loop_
_entity.id
_entity.type
_entity.pdbx_description
1 polymer ?
#
loop_
_entity_poly.entity_id
_entity_poly.type
_entity_poly.pdbx_seq_one_letter_code
_entity_poly.pdbx_strand_id
1 'polypeptide(L)'
;MPKFDAVVIGAGNGGLAAACRMAKGGKKTLLIERHNMPGGCASSFRRGRFEFETALHEICEWGTKENPGGCRKTCEEFGLDIPWHMVPDNFRVITTASDGKTHIDATLPCTVKEFVDEMERLVPGCRKSIQDLFDLGTEFHAAGDYSLSVAGKTDPKYMQEHFPNFLRLGSYTVNRVFRAMKMPKLAQDIMNTYWGYLGVDADHLSFLQYVNMLWLYVNHGAWIPDKTSNELTTGLLECFRNMGGEVWMNCTATEILFDESKAVRGVKTTCGDVETKHILCNMNQNMVYATMCPPEVVPERMVKLGNARTYSARMFVVYLGLDRSAEELGIRDYTVFLPTSANTAKEYESGKTIATNCNQVMVCYNVVNPGFSPEGTCVVSLTSTFMDDDWANVDPDDYVETKTAFAEKLIKLFEERYGVTVTPYIEELEIATPWTMCNYVNVPQGAAYGFELKDWDNMMPRMMMMGTEFPVKGRKFVGAASIRGDGYNSAIFSGDTLAKKTLAEMKAEEA
;
A
#
# COMPACT_ATOMS: atom_id res chain seq x y z
N MET A 1 -31.60 18.10 -7.17
CA MET A 1 -30.31 17.41 -6.96
C MET A 1 -29.40 17.76 -8.15
N PRO A 2 -28.16 18.25 -7.92
CA PRO A 2 -27.23 18.40 -9.02
C PRO A 2 -26.90 17.04 -9.63
N LYS A 3 -26.65 17.02 -10.95
CA LYS A 3 -26.43 15.80 -11.70
C LYS A 3 -24.98 15.71 -12.19
N PHE A 4 -24.37 14.54 -11.98
CA PHE A 4 -23.03 14.20 -12.42
C PHE A 4 -23.06 12.89 -13.21
N ASP A 5 -22.14 12.77 -14.17
CA ASP A 5 -21.97 11.52 -14.92
C ASP A 5 -21.38 10.44 -14.00
N ALA A 6 -20.46 10.83 -13.12
CA ALA A 6 -19.87 9.95 -12.11
C ALA A 6 -19.64 10.67 -10.78
N VAL A 7 -19.75 9.92 -9.68
CA VAL A 7 -19.36 10.36 -8.33
C VAL A 7 -18.28 9.46 -7.81
N VAL A 8 -17.20 10.06 -7.32
CA VAL A 8 -16.10 9.35 -6.63
C VAL A 8 -16.22 9.64 -5.13
N ILE A 9 -16.23 8.60 -4.30
CA ILE A 9 -16.34 8.73 -2.84
C ILE A 9 -14.99 8.39 -2.20
N GLY A 10 -14.39 9.37 -1.54
CA GLY A 10 -13.09 9.30 -0.86
C GLY A 10 -11.92 9.73 -1.74
N ALA A 11 -11.19 10.76 -1.29
CA ALA A 11 -10.04 11.37 -1.98
C ALA A 11 -8.68 10.77 -1.58
N GLY A 12 -8.61 9.48 -1.25
CA GLY A 12 -7.33 8.75 -1.20
C GLY A 12 -6.80 8.45 -2.60
N ASN A 13 -5.60 7.91 -2.72
CA ASN A 13 -4.90 7.66 -4.00
C ASN A 13 -5.78 6.99 -5.07
N GLY A 14 -6.54 5.95 -4.70
CA GLY A 14 -7.44 5.26 -5.63
C GLY A 14 -8.59 6.13 -6.13
N GLY A 15 -9.18 6.93 -5.24
CA GLY A 15 -10.26 7.85 -5.58
C GLY A 15 -9.77 9.00 -6.46
N LEU A 16 -8.61 9.59 -6.12
CA LEU A 16 -7.99 10.65 -6.92
C LEU A 16 -7.67 10.18 -8.35
N ALA A 17 -7.05 9.01 -8.49
CA ALA A 17 -6.76 8.43 -9.79
C ALA A 17 -8.04 8.14 -10.59
N ALA A 18 -9.08 7.62 -9.93
CA ALA A 18 -10.37 7.38 -10.56
C ALA A 18 -11.04 8.69 -11.01
N ALA A 19 -11.03 9.72 -10.17
CA ALA A 19 -11.59 11.04 -10.49
C ALA A 19 -10.86 11.68 -11.67
N CYS A 20 -9.52 11.69 -11.65
CA CYS A 20 -8.71 12.18 -12.75
C CYS A 20 -9.03 11.44 -14.07
N ARG A 21 -9.11 10.11 -14.04
CA ARG A 21 -9.43 9.32 -15.25
C ARG A 21 -10.82 9.61 -15.79
N MET A 22 -11.83 9.74 -14.93
CA MET A 22 -13.19 10.07 -15.34
C MET A 22 -13.27 11.47 -15.98
N ALA A 23 -12.66 12.49 -15.33
CA ALA A 23 -12.61 13.84 -15.86
C ALA A 23 -11.83 13.91 -17.18
N LYS A 24 -10.68 13.26 -17.29
CA LYS A 24 -9.91 13.12 -18.53
C LYS A 24 -10.72 12.45 -19.65
N GLY A 25 -11.61 11.54 -19.30
CA GLY A 25 -12.59 10.91 -20.21
C GLY A 25 -13.75 11.82 -20.60
N GLY A 26 -13.74 13.10 -20.22
CA GLY A 26 -14.76 14.10 -20.56
C GLY A 26 -16.07 13.97 -19.76
N LYS A 27 -16.06 13.22 -18.64
CA LYS A 27 -17.27 13.04 -17.82
C LYS A 27 -17.34 14.07 -16.71
N LYS A 28 -18.52 14.70 -16.53
CA LYS A 28 -18.78 15.59 -15.40
C LYS A 28 -18.70 14.79 -14.10
N THR A 29 -17.62 14.98 -13.35
CA THR A 29 -17.27 14.13 -12.20
C THR A 29 -17.23 14.95 -10.92
N LEU A 30 -17.86 14.42 -9.86
CA LEU A 30 -17.78 14.93 -8.49
C LEU A 30 -16.90 14.00 -7.64
N LEU A 31 -15.94 14.58 -6.92
CA LEU A 31 -15.17 13.92 -5.86
C LEU A 31 -15.68 14.39 -4.50
N ILE A 32 -16.08 13.46 -3.64
CA ILE A 32 -16.55 13.72 -2.28
C ILE A 32 -15.52 13.22 -1.27
N GLU A 33 -15.10 14.09 -0.36
CA GLU A 33 -14.17 13.75 0.72
C GLU A 33 -14.69 14.27 2.06
N ARG A 34 -14.72 13.40 3.08
CA ARG A 34 -15.19 13.76 4.42
C ARG A 34 -14.22 14.66 5.19
N HIS A 35 -12.93 14.57 4.86
CA HIS A 35 -11.87 15.35 5.48
C HIS A 35 -11.72 16.73 4.81
N ASN A 36 -10.96 17.62 5.44
CA ASN A 36 -10.64 18.96 4.90
C ASN A 36 -9.48 18.92 3.87
N MET A 37 -8.82 17.77 3.69
CA MET A 37 -7.71 17.57 2.77
C MET A 37 -7.79 16.20 2.09
N PRO A 38 -7.23 16.03 0.88
CA PRO A 38 -7.13 14.75 0.21
C PRO A 38 -6.06 13.88 0.85
N GLY A 39 -6.03 12.60 0.46
CA GLY A 39 -4.89 11.71 0.69
C GLY A 39 -5.26 10.42 1.40
N GLY A 40 -6.14 10.46 2.39
CA GLY A 40 -6.35 9.30 3.25
C GLY A 40 -5.06 8.93 3.99
N CYS A 41 -4.51 7.72 3.77
CA CYS A 41 -3.19 7.34 4.30
C CYS A 41 -2.04 8.11 3.64
N ALA A 42 -2.24 8.65 2.44
CA ALA A 42 -1.25 9.45 1.70
C ALA A 42 -1.39 10.93 2.05
N SER A 43 -1.18 11.27 3.30
CA SER A 43 -1.28 12.62 3.84
C SER A 43 -0.07 12.92 4.73
N SER A 44 0.03 14.15 5.20
CA SER A 44 1.04 14.59 6.17
C SER A 44 0.39 15.42 7.26
N PHE A 45 1.12 15.65 8.33
CA PHE A 45 0.71 16.56 9.41
C PHE A 45 1.90 17.28 9.99
N ARG A 46 1.67 18.43 10.63
CA ARG A 46 2.73 19.25 11.25
C ARG A 46 2.64 19.25 12.75
N ARG A 47 3.82 19.19 13.40
CA ARG A 47 4.01 19.49 14.81
C ARG A 47 5.28 20.32 14.95
N GLY A 48 5.21 21.36 15.78
CA GLY A 48 6.30 22.31 15.89
C GLY A 48 6.75 22.79 14.50
N ARG A 49 8.02 22.62 14.21
CA ARG A 49 8.64 22.97 12.91
C ARG A 49 8.72 21.81 11.92
N PHE A 50 8.31 20.60 12.32
CA PHE A 50 8.39 19.38 11.51
C PHE A 50 7.10 19.11 10.75
N GLU A 51 7.22 18.58 9.54
CA GLU A 51 6.15 17.94 8.80
C GLU A 51 6.44 16.43 8.73
N PHE A 52 5.47 15.63 9.17
CA PHE A 52 5.60 14.18 9.23
C PHE A 52 4.82 13.51 8.12
N GLU A 53 5.46 12.55 7.47
CA GLU A 53 4.83 11.62 6.54
C GLU A 53 4.02 10.58 7.33
N THR A 54 2.74 10.36 6.98
CA THR A 54 1.88 9.47 7.78
C THR A 54 2.14 7.99 7.56
N ALA A 55 2.41 7.57 6.32
CA ALA A 55 2.46 6.14 6.01
C ALA A 55 3.40 5.76 4.85
N LEU A 56 3.81 6.71 4.02
CA LEU A 56 4.68 6.40 2.89
C LEU A 56 6.09 6.09 3.39
N HIS A 57 6.57 4.90 3.10
CA HIS A 57 8.00 4.62 3.13
C HIS A 57 8.60 5.01 1.78
N GLU A 58 8.25 4.31 0.71
CA GLU A 58 8.63 4.62 -0.66
C GLU A 58 7.60 4.05 -1.64
N ILE A 59 7.63 4.52 -2.88
CA ILE A 59 6.79 4.00 -3.96
C ILE A 59 7.66 3.19 -4.93
N CYS A 60 7.32 1.94 -5.17
CA CYS A 60 7.81 1.20 -6.33
C CYS A 60 6.99 1.58 -7.60
N GLU A 61 7.42 1.14 -8.77
CA GLU A 61 6.70 1.40 -10.03
C GLU A 61 6.64 2.89 -10.44
N TRP A 62 7.56 3.74 -9.88
CA TRP A 62 7.73 5.10 -10.38
C TRP A 62 8.70 5.13 -11.57
N GLY A 63 9.94 4.73 -11.37
CA GLY A 63 10.96 4.65 -12.40
C GLY A 63 11.55 5.99 -12.82
N THR A 64 12.54 5.95 -13.71
CA THR A 64 13.14 7.15 -14.32
C THR A 64 12.29 7.67 -15.49
N LYS A 65 12.67 8.81 -16.06
CA LYS A 65 12.03 9.34 -17.28
C LYS A 65 12.26 8.42 -18.49
N GLU A 66 13.41 7.75 -18.54
CA GLU A 66 13.81 6.82 -19.61
C GLU A 66 13.16 5.44 -19.44
N ASN A 67 12.93 5.02 -18.20
CA ASN A 67 12.25 3.77 -17.87
C ASN A 67 11.10 4.02 -16.86
N PRO A 68 10.02 4.70 -17.28
CA PRO A 68 8.92 5.05 -16.39
C PRO A 68 8.06 3.83 -16.05
N GLY A 69 7.82 3.64 -14.77
CA GLY A 69 6.86 2.65 -14.28
C GLY A 69 5.40 3.04 -14.55
N GLY A 70 4.48 2.11 -14.33
CA GLY A 70 3.06 2.30 -14.61
C GLY A 70 2.42 3.40 -13.77
N CYS A 71 2.85 3.53 -12.50
CA CYS A 71 2.36 4.58 -11.60
C CYS A 71 2.74 5.98 -12.12
N ARG A 72 4.00 6.17 -12.50
CA ARG A 72 4.50 7.41 -13.08
C ARG A 72 3.75 7.77 -14.37
N LYS A 73 3.66 6.83 -15.32
CA LYS A 73 2.94 7.04 -16.59
C LYS A 73 1.51 7.51 -16.36
N THR A 74 0.81 6.90 -15.41
CA THR A 74 -0.57 7.25 -15.07
C THR A 74 -0.66 8.66 -14.48
N CYS A 75 0.21 9.00 -13.54
CA CYS A 75 0.23 10.33 -12.91
C CYS A 75 0.62 11.43 -13.89
N GLU A 76 1.65 11.23 -14.71
CA GLU A 76 2.08 12.17 -15.76
C GLU A 76 0.98 12.33 -16.83
N GLU A 77 0.25 11.27 -17.17
CA GLU A 77 -0.91 11.33 -18.08
C GLU A 77 -2.01 12.23 -17.52
N PHE A 78 -2.17 12.32 -16.21
CA PHE A 78 -3.10 13.27 -15.56
C PHE A 78 -2.57 14.69 -15.51
N GLY A 79 -1.29 14.90 -15.78
CA GLY A 79 -0.63 16.21 -15.76
C GLY A 79 0.12 16.48 -14.45
N LEU A 80 0.36 15.46 -13.62
CA LEU A 80 1.14 15.62 -12.40
C LEU A 80 2.61 15.86 -12.75
N ASP A 81 3.15 16.98 -12.25
CA ASP A 81 4.57 17.35 -12.40
C ASP A 81 5.08 17.83 -11.03
N ILE A 82 5.64 16.89 -10.26
CA ILE A 82 6.29 17.14 -8.97
C ILE A 82 7.68 16.49 -8.95
N PRO A 83 8.64 17.04 -8.17
CA PRO A 83 9.97 16.46 -8.05
C PRO A 83 9.93 15.13 -7.28
N TRP A 84 10.85 14.23 -7.62
CA TRP A 84 11.00 12.92 -6.99
C TRP A 84 12.44 12.58 -6.72
N HIS A 85 12.71 11.90 -5.63
CA HIS A 85 14.02 11.40 -5.22
C HIS A 85 14.03 9.87 -5.26
N MET A 86 15.08 9.31 -5.85
CA MET A 86 15.30 7.86 -5.84
C MET A 86 15.98 7.45 -4.54
N VAL A 87 15.47 6.42 -3.92
CA VAL A 87 16.08 5.76 -2.75
C VAL A 87 17.29 4.95 -3.21
N PRO A 88 18.46 5.05 -2.55
CA PRO A 88 19.70 4.45 -3.04
C PRO A 88 19.70 2.91 -2.99
N ASP A 89 19.06 2.32 -1.99
CA ASP A 89 19.02 0.90 -1.74
C ASP A 89 17.59 0.39 -1.64
N ASN A 90 17.35 -0.89 -1.95
CA ASN A 90 16.03 -1.49 -1.74
C ASN A 90 15.65 -1.54 -0.28
N PHE A 91 16.54 -2.07 0.55
CA PHE A 91 16.40 -2.12 2.00
C PHE A 91 17.70 -2.57 2.67
N ARG A 92 17.83 -2.23 3.95
CA ARG A 92 18.71 -2.92 4.87
C ARG A 92 17.90 -3.74 5.85
N VAL A 93 18.36 -4.92 6.19
CA VAL A 93 17.77 -5.75 7.26
C VAL A 93 18.82 -6.09 8.30
N ILE A 94 18.49 -5.86 9.56
CA ILE A 94 19.30 -6.24 10.72
C ILE A 94 18.46 -7.17 11.59
N THR A 95 18.85 -8.45 11.70
CA THR A 95 18.06 -9.46 12.41
C THR A 95 18.89 -10.69 12.78
N THR A 96 18.25 -11.64 13.44
CA THR A 96 18.77 -13.00 13.64
C THR A 96 18.13 -13.95 12.64
N ALA A 97 18.93 -14.75 11.95
CA ALA A 97 18.45 -15.77 11.03
C ALA A 97 17.49 -16.76 11.71
N SER A 98 16.76 -17.51 10.91
CA SER A 98 15.77 -18.49 11.42
C SER A 98 16.38 -19.65 12.22
N ASP A 99 17.72 -19.83 12.17
CA ASP A 99 18.46 -20.76 13.01
C ASP A 99 18.60 -20.28 14.48
N GLY A 100 18.22 -19.03 14.76
CA GLY A 100 18.32 -18.40 16.08
C GLY A 100 19.73 -18.03 16.52
N LYS A 101 20.71 -18.06 15.64
CA LYS A 101 22.15 -17.85 15.98
C LYS A 101 22.87 -16.92 15.02
N THR A 102 22.67 -17.08 13.71
CA THR A 102 23.36 -16.30 12.69
C THR A 102 22.82 -14.86 12.68
N HIS A 103 23.71 -13.89 12.85
CA HIS A 103 23.35 -12.48 12.68
C HIS A 103 23.30 -12.14 11.19
N ILE A 104 22.25 -11.43 10.78
CA ILE A 104 22.07 -10.88 9.45
C ILE A 104 22.16 -9.36 9.56
N ASP A 105 23.05 -8.76 8.77
CA ASP A 105 23.11 -7.34 8.47
C ASP A 105 23.38 -7.22 6.96
N ALA A 106 22.32 -6.95 6.20
CA ALA A 106 22.36 -7.02 4.75
C ALA A 106 21.68 -5.80 4.15
N THR A 107 22.41 -5.06 3.30
CA THR A 107 21.88 -3.96 2.48
C THR A 107 21.80 -4.44 1.04
N LEU A 108 20.60 -4.34 0.44
CA LEU A 108 20.36 -4.84 -0.91
C LEU A 108 20.12 -3.70 -1.90
N PRO A 109 20.90 -3.66 -3.02
CA PRO A 109 20.83 -2.61 -4.03
C PRO A 109 19.55 -2.64 -4.89
N CYS A 110 19.31 -1.57 -5.66
CA CYS A 110 18.12 -1.38 -6.51
C CYS A 110 18.28 -1.91 -7.95
N THR A 111 19.38 -2.57 -8.34
CA THR A 111 19.52 -3.16 -9.68
C THR A 111 19.67 -4.68 -9.61
N VAL A 112 19.08 -5.40 -10.57
CA VAL A 112 19.14 -6.89 -10.59
C VAL A 112 20.57 -7.39 -10.49
N LYS A 113 21.48 -6.81 -11.27
CA LYS A 113 22.88 -7.25 -11.27
C LYS A 113 23.55 -7.07 -9.92
N GLU A 114 23.46 -5.89 -9.34
CA GLU A 114 24.09 -5.57 -8.06
C GLU A 114 23.44 -6.36 -6.93
N PHE A 115 22.12 -6.53 -6.97
CA PHE A 115 21.37 -7.34 -6.00
C PHE A 115 21.84 -8.80 -6.02
N VAL A 116 21.97 -9.42 -7.20
CA VAL A 116 22.46 -10.79 -7.37
C VAL A 116 23.91 -10.93 -6.90
N ASP A 117 24.76 -9.94 -7.22
CA ASP A 117 26.17 -9.92 -6.82
C ASP A 117 26.30 -9.79 -5.29
N GLU A 118 25.51 -8.91 -4.66
CA GLU A 118 25.51 -8.72 -3.21
C GLU A 118 24.96 -9.96 -2.48
N MET A 119 23.88 -10.54 -2.96
CA MET A 119 23.35 -11.79 -2.40
C MET A 119 24.37 -12.94 -2.47
N GLU A 120 25.08 -13.09 -3.58
CA GLU A 120 26.16 -14.10 -3.69
C GLU A 120 27.32 -13.82 -2.75
N ARG A 121 27.65 -12.53 -2.51
CA ARG A 121 28.68 -12.14 -1.52
C ARG A 121 28.25 -12.50 -0.10
N LEU A 122 26.99 -12.27 0.25
CA LEU A 122 26.42 -12.57 1.57
C LEU A 122 26.21 -14.06 1.79
N VAL A 123 25.77 -14.77 0.76
CA VAL A 123 25.39 -16.19 0.80
C VAL A 123 25.95 -16.92 -0.42
N PRO A 124 27.23 -17.36 -0.38
CA PRO A 124 27.86 -18.03 -1.51
C PRO A 124 27.04 -19.24 -2.01
N GLY A 125 26.85 -19.32 -3.32
CA GLY A 125 26.09 -20.38 -3.99
C GLY A 125 24.60 -20.08 -4.19
N CYS A 126 24.12 -18.88 -3.84
CA CYS A 126 22.73 -18.49 -4.08
C CYS A 126 22.49 -17.81 -5.43
N ARG A 127 23.54 -17.39 -6.15
CA ARG A 127 23.46 -16.62 -7.40
C ARG A 127 22.38 -17.12 -8.37
N LYS A 128 22.41 -18.43 -8.67
CA LYS A 128 21.45 -18.98 -9.62
C LYS A 128 20.00 -18.84 -9.14
N SER A 129 19.73 -19.14 -7.88
CA SER A 129 18.35 -19.06 -7.36
C SER A 129 17.84 -17.63 -7.27
N ILE A 130 18.69 -16.64 -7.01
CA ILE A 130 18.33 -15.23 -7.02
C ILE A 130 18.10 -14.73 -8.46
N GLN A 131 18.96 -15.09 -9.39
CA GLN A 131 18.75 -14.76 -10.82
C GLN A 131 17.45 -15.37 -11.35
N ASP A 132 17.23 -16.67 -11.11
CA ASP A 132 16.00 -17.36 -11.50
C ASP A 132 14.74 -16.67 -10.92
N LEU A 133 14.83 -16.12 -9.71
CA LEU A 133 13.74 -15.37 -9.08
C LEU A 133 13.39 -14.09 -9.86
N PHE A 134 14.39 -13.31 -10.29
CA PHE A 134 14.17 -12.13 -11.12
C PHE A 134 13.66 -12.46 -12.54
N ASP A 135 14.13 -13.58 -13.11
CA ASP A 135 13.64 -14.07 -14.39
C ASP A 135 12.16 -14.46 -14.30
N LEU A 136 11.75 -15.13 -13.21
CA LEU A 136 10.33 -15.37 -12.90
C LEU A 136 9.54 -14.08 -12.73
N GLY A 137 10.10 -13.09 -12.02
CA GLY A 137 9.48 -11.78 -11.87
C GLY A 137 9.21 -11.11 -13.23
N THR A 138 10.15 -11.19 -14.15
CA THR A 138 10.01 -10.66 -15.52
C THR A 138 8.88 -11.37 -16.29
N GLU A 139 8.81 -12.71 -16.23
CA GLU A 139 7.70 -13.46 -16.84
C GLU A 139 6.36 -13.08 -16.22
N PHE A 140 6.30 -12.94 -14.89
CA PHE A 140 5.07 -12.66 -14.18
C PHE A 140 4.56 -11.24 -14.45
N HIS A 141 5.47 -10.27 -14.53
CA HIS A 141 5.12 -8.91 -14.92
C HIS A 141 4.58 -8.84 -16.35
N ALA A 142 5.25 -9.50 -17.30
CA ALA A 142 4.81 -9.56 -18.68
C ALA A 142 3.45 -10.27 -18.84
N ALA A 143 3.17 -11.32 -18.05
CA ALA A 143 1.86 -11.96 -18.01
C ALA A 143 0.75 -11.04 -17.51
N GLY A 144 1.06 -10.20 -16.51
CA GLY A 144 0.18 -9.16 -16.02
C GLY A 144 -0.14 -8.11 -17.08
N ASP A 145 0.88 -7.60 -17.77
CA ASP A 145 0.73 -6.63 -18.86
C ASP A 145 -0.09 -7.18 -20.01
N TYR A 146 0.16 -8.42 -20.42
CA TYR A 146 -0.66 -9.09 -21.44
C TYR A 146 -2.13 -9.17 -20.98
N SER A 147 -2.37 -9.62 -19.75
CA SER A 147 -3.73 -9.72 -19.21
C SER A 147 -4.47 -8.38 -19.23
N LEU A 148 -3.79 -7.30 -18.90
CA LEU A 148 -4.32 -5.94 -18.95
C LEU A 148 -4.60 -5.49 -20.39
N SER A 149 -3.69 -5.77 -21.34
CA SER A 149 -3.82 -5.37 -22.75
C SER A 149 -5.05 -5.97 -23.43
N VAL A 150 -5.46 -7.17 -22.99
CA VAL A 150 -6.66 -7.87 -23.50
C VAL A 150 -7.88 -7.74 -22.57
N ALA A 151 -7.85 -6.79 -21.63
CA ALA A 151 -8.92 -6.53 -20.65
C ALA A 151 -9.36 -7.80 -19.87
N GLY A 152 -8.41 -8.64 -19.53
CA GLY A 152 -8.63 -9.91 -18.80
C GLY A 152 -9.12 -11.08 -19.67
N LYS A 153 -9.35 -10.87 -20.96
CA LYS A 153 -9.75 -11.92 -21.89
C LYS A 153 -8.51 -12.63 -22.48
N THR A 154 -7.76 -13.28 -21.61
CA THR A 154 -6.52 -13.97 -21.97
C THR A 154 -6.78 -15.20 -22.84
N ASP A 155 -5.93 -15.43 -23.85
CA ASP A 155 -5.91 -16.67 -24.62
C ASP A 155 -5.14 -17.75 -23.83
N PRO A 156 -5.78 -18.86 -23.44
CA PRO A 156 -5.13 -19.92 -22.68
C PRO A 156 -3.91 -20.52 -23.37
N LYS A 157 -3.94 -20.65 -24.71
CA LYS A 157 -2.81 -21.20 -25.49
C LYS A 157 -1.63 -20.23 -25.45
N TYR A 158 -1.88 -18.95 -25.70
CA TYR A 158 -0.85 -17.91 -25.59
C TYR A 158 -0.23 -17.86 -24.21
N MET A 159 -1.06 -17.91 -23.14
CA MET A 159 -0.58 -17.95 -21.74
C MET A 159 0.31 -19.18 -21.49
N GLN A 160 -0.08 -20.36 -21.99
CA GLN A 160 0.70 -21.57 -21.81
C GLN A 160 2.03 -21.54 -22.57
N GLU A 161 2.07 -20.95 -23.76
CA GLU A 161 3.27 -20.84 -24.58
C GLU A 161 4.26 -19.79 -24.08
N HIS A 162 3.78 -18.65 -23.56
CA HIS A 162 4.62 -17.50 -23.21
C HIS A 162 4.83 -17.30 -21.71
N PHE A 163 3.91 -17.77 -20.86
CA PHE A 163 3.93 -17.57 -19.41
C PHE A 163 3.68 -18.88 -18.63
N PRO A 164 4.43 -19.96 -18.93
CA PRO A 164 4.17 -21.28 -18.31
C PRO A 164 4.45 -21.29 -16.81
N ASN A 165 5.43 -20.53 -16.33
CA ASN A 165 5.73 -20.45 -14.90
C ASN A 165 4.70 -19.61 -14.13
N PHE A 166 4.17 -18.54 -14.73
CA PHE A 166 3.05 -17.81 -14.15
C PHE A 166 1.86 -18.73 -13.89
N LEU A 167 1.45 -19.54 -14.86
CA LEU A 167 0.35 -20.50 -14.70
C LEU A 167 0.65 -21.58 -13.64
N ARG A 168 1.89 -22.05 -13.58
CA ARG A 168 2.31 -23.12 -12.67
C ARG A 168 2.50 -22.67 -11.24
N LEU A 169 3.06 -21.46 -11.04
CA LEU A 169 3.51 -20.99 -9.73
C LEU A 169 2.62 -19.91 -9.11
N GLY A 170 1.71 -19.29 -9.88
CA GLY A 170 0.91 -18.16 -9.45
C GLY A 170 0.02 -18.39 -8.22
N SER A 171 -0.27 -19.65 -7.88
CA SER A 171 -1.04 -20.05 -6.70
C SER A 171 -0.19 -20.59 -5.55
N TYR A 172 1.15 -20.61 -5.69
CA TYR A 172 2.03 -21.09 -4.61
C TYR A 172 2.45 -19.96 -3.67
N THR A 173 2.90 -20.37 -2.47
CA THR A 173 3.45 -19.47 -1.46
C THR A 173 4.95 -19.25 -1.66
N VAL A 174 5.47 -18.15 -1.09
CA VAL A 174 6.88 -17.74 -1.21
C VAL A 174 7.82 -18.84 -0.75
N ASN A 175 7.67 -19.34 0.47
CA ASN A 175 8.56 -20.38 1.01
C ASN A 175 8.48 -21.69 0.23
N ARG A 176 7.31 -22.02 -0.37
CA ARG A 176 7.17 -23.21 -1.20
C ARG A 176 7.98 -23.10 -2.50
N VAL A 177 7.96 -21.93 -3.13
CA VAL A 177 8.75 -21.69 -4.35
C VAL A 177 10.24 -21.63 -4.04
N PHE A 178 10.65 -20.91 -2.98
CA PHE A 178 12.06 -20.83 -2.58
C PHE A 178 12.66 -22.22 -2.29
N ARG A 179 11.92 -23.10 -1.61
CA ARG A 179 12.34 -24.48 -1.38
C ARG A 179 12.45 -25.27 -2.71
N ALA A 180 11.51 -25.11 -3.62
CA ALA A 180 11.53 -25.76 -4.93
C ALA A 180 12.72 -25.30 -5.80
N MET A 181 13.11 -24.03 -5.69
CA MET A 181 14.29 -23.45 -6.35
C MET A 181 15.61 -23.87 -5.66
N LYS A 182 15.55 -24.60 -4.56
CA LYS A 182 16.73 -24.98 -3.73
C LYS A 182 17.54 -23.78 -3.28
N MET A 183 16.89 -22.66 -3.02
CA MET A 183 17.53 -21.46 -2.49
C MET A 183 18.15 -21.77 -1.12
N PRO A 184 19.42 -21.40 -0.85
CA PRO A 184 20.04 -21.58 0.46
C PRO A 184 19.22 -20.94 1.58
N LYS A 185 19.14 -21.55 2.76
CA LYS A 185 18.24 -21.10 3.83
C LYS A 185 18.53 -19.66 4.29
N LEU A 186 19.79 -19.28 4.41
CA LEU A 186 20.17 -17.91 4.77
C LEU A 186 19.73 -16.90 3.68
N ALA A 187 19.80 -17.28 2.40
CA ALA A 187 19.27 -16.44 1.33
C ALA A 187 17.74 -16.31 1.43
N GLN A 188 17.00 -17.40 1.74
CA GLN A 188 15.56 -17.30 2.00
C GLN A 188 15.26 -16.35 3.16
N ASP A 189 16.04 -16.38 4.24
CA ASP A 189 15.87 -15.53 5.41
C ASP A 189 16.04 -14.04 5.05
N ILE A 190 17.05 -13.70 4.27
CA ILE A 190 17.25 -12.32 3.77
C ILE A 190 16.12 -11.91 2.82
N MET A 191 15.78 -12.77 1.85
CA MET A 191 14.74 -12.48 0.86
C MET A 191 13.36 -12.33 1.48
N ASN A 192 13.07 -13.04 2.56
CA ASN A 192 11.77 -12.96 3.23
C ASN A 192 11.54 -11.60 3.94
N THR A 193 12.50 -10.70 4.03
CA THR A 193 12.37 -9.39 4.71
C THR A 193 11.12 -8.63 4.29
N TYR A 194 10.79 -8.61 3.00
CA TYR A 194 9.63 -7.88 2.46
C TYR A 194 8.25 -8.43 2.87
N TRP A 195 8.17 -9.57 3.58
CA TRP A 195 6.90 -9.99 4.19
C TRP A 195 6.32 -8.89 5.09
N GLY A 196 7.19 -8.11 5.75
CA GLY A 196 6.80 -7.01 6.64
C GLY A 196 5.98 -5.92 5.94
N TYR A 197 6.21 -5.68 4.64
CA TYR A 197 5.37 -4.78 3.84
C TYR A 197 4.06 -5.40 3.39
N LEU A 198 4.00 -6.72 3.24
CA LEU A 198 2.82 -7.44 2.74
C LEU A 198 1.91 -7.96 3.87
N GLY A 199 2.43 -8.01 5.11
CA GLY A 199 1.65 -8.34 6.30
C GLY A 199 1.14 -9.79 6.36
N VAL A 200 1.76 -10.70 5.60
CA VAL A 200 1.44 -12.15 5.57
C VAL A 200 2.74 -12.92 5.62
N ASP A 201 2.86 -13.89 6.53
CA ASP A 201 4.07 -14.69 6.65
C ASP A 201 4.38 -15.48 5.36
N ALA A 202 5.65 -15.79 5.11
CA ALA A 202 6.11 -16.34 3.86
C ALA A 202 5.60 -17.78 3.54
N ASP A 203 5.03 -18.49 4.52
CA ASP A 203 4.38 -19.79 4.29
C ASP A 203 2.94 -19.65 3.75
N HIS A 204 2.31 -18.47 3.92
CA HIS A 204 0.97 -18.14 3.43
C HIS A 204 0.97 -17.03 2.37
N LEU A 205 2.03 -16.24 2.26
CA LEU A 205 2.16 -15.15 1.30
C LEU A 205 2.20 -15.66 -0.14
N SER A 206 1.34 -15.10 -0.99
CA SER A 206 1.33 -15.40 -2.43
C SER A 206 2.68 -15.09 -3.08
N PHE A 207 3.27 -16.08 -3.77
CA PHE A 207 4.49 -15.87 -4.52
C PHE A 207 4.31 -14.85 -5.65
N LEU A 208 3.17 -14.87 -6.33
CA LEU A 208 2.84 -13.88 -7.37
C LEU A 208 2.90 -12.44 -6.83
N GLN A 209 2.30 -12.19 -5.65
CA GLN A 209 2.31 -10.87 -5.03
C GLN A 209 3.73 -10.44 -4.66
N TYR A 210 4.46 -11.33 -4.00
CA TYR A 210 5.82 -11.10 -3.54
C TYR A 210 6.79 -10.81 -4.70
N VAL A 211 6.81 -11.70 -5.71
CA VAL A 211 7.77 -11.58 -6.82
C VAL A 211 7.50 -10.37 -7.70
N ASN A 212 6.23 -10.02 -7.90
CA ASN A 212 5.86 -8.82 -8.65
C ASN A 212 6.30 -7.54 -7.90
N MET A 213 6.09 -7.46 -6.60
CA MET A 213 6.53 -6.33 -5.79
C MET A 213 8.05 -6.20 -5.82
N LEU A 214 8.81 -7.27 -5.57
CA LEU A 214 10.27 -7.28 -5.61
C LEU A 214 10.78 -6.84 -6.99
N TRP A 215 10.18 -7.37 -8.06
CA TRP A 215 10.56 -7.01 -9.43
C TRP A 215 10.35 -5.51 -9.70
N LEU A 216 9.24 -4.93 -9.24
CA LEU A 216 8.95 -3.50 -9.40
C LEU A 216 9.99 -2.63 -8.67
N TYR A 217 10.36 -2.98 -7.45
CA TYR A 217 11.38 -2.27 -6.67
C TYR A 217 12.76 -2.31 -7.34
N VAL A 218 13.16 -3.47 -7.88
CA VAL A 218 14.52 -3.63 -8.46
C VAL A 218 14.59 -3.07 -9.88
N ASN A 219 13.52 -3.13 -10.68
CA ASN A 219 13.54 -2.67 -12.07
C ASN A 219 13.16 -1.20 -12.25
N HIS A 220 12.36 -0.64 -11.35
CA HIS A 220 11.94 0.78 -11.40
C HIS A 220 12.51 1.60 -10.25
N GLY A 221 13.16 0.97 -9.27
CA GLY A 221 13.64 1.61 -8.05
C GLY A 221 12.52 1.97 -7.09
N ALA A 222 12.93 2.38 -5.90
CA ALA A 222 12.09 2.98 -4.88
C ALA A 222 12.21 4.51 -4.93
N TRP A 223 11.10 5.23 -4.76
CA TRP A 223 11.05 6.68 -4.95
C TRP A 223 10.18 7.34 -3.88
N ILE A 224 10.53 8.57 -3.52
CA ILE A 224 9.73 9.44 -2.67
C ILE A 224 9.49 10.79 -3.37
N PRO A 225 8.35 11.47 -3.13
CA PRO A 225 8.17 12.86 -3.55
C PRO A 225 9.14 13.76 -2.80
N ASP A 226 9.39 14.96 -3.34
CA ASP A 226 10.34 15.95 -2.76
C ASP A 226 9.96 16.33 -1.32
N LYS A 227 8.67 16.37 -1.04
CA LYS A 227 8.16 16.59 0.33
C LYS A 227 7.49 15.32 0.85
N THR A 228 6.28 15.45 1.30
CA THR A 228 5.49 14.32 1.80
C THR A 228 4.51 13.79 0.73
N SER A 229 3.88 12.66 0.99
CA SER A 229 2.83 12.13 0.11
C SER A 229 1.66 13.09 -0.10
N ASN A 230 1.50 14.09 0.77
CA ASN A 230 0.53 15.16 0.58
C ASN A 230 0.79 15.98 -0.70
N GLU A 231 2.05 16.13 -1.13
CA GLU A 231 2.40 16.77 -2.40
C GLU A 231 1.83 15.97 -3.60
N LEU A 232 1.95 14.65 -3.57
CA LEU A 232 1.37 13.77 -4.58
C LEU A 232 -0.17 13.93 -4.63
N THR A 233 -0.83 13.87 -3.48
CA THR A 233 -2.29 13.84 -3.44
C THR A 233 -2.92 15.20 -3.70
N THR A 234 -2.32 16.28 -3.25
CA THR A 234 -2.75 17.64 -3.61
C THR A 234 -2.49 17.95 -5.08
N GLY A 235 -1.35 17.50 -5.63
CA GLY A 235 -1.05 17.61 -7.06
C GLY A 235 -2.05 16.86 -7.92
N LEU A 236 -2.43 15.63 -7.57
CA LEU A 236 -3.49 14.89 -8.28
C LEU A 236 -4.85 15.56 -8.16
N LEU A 237 -5.18 16.12 -6.99
CA LEU A 237 -6.41 16.89 -6.81
C LEU A 237 -6.45 18.13 -7.71
N GLU A 238 -5.33 18.80 -7.86
CA GLU A 238 -5.17 19.97 -8.72
C GLU A 238 -5.30 19.59 -10.21
N CYS A 239 -4.67 18.48 -10.61
CA CYS A 239 -4.87 17.90 -11.94
C CYS A 239 -6.37 17.62 -12.22
N PHE A 240 -7.08 17.03 -11.26
CA PHE A 240 -8.51 16.78 -11.38
C PHE A 240 -9.33 18.05 -11.57
N ARG A 241 -9.04 19.10 -10.77
CA ARG A 241 -9.70 20.41 -10.89
C ARG A 241 -9.42 21.08 -12.23
N ASN A 242 -8.19 21.02 -12.71
CA ASN A 242 -7.77 21.58 -14.00
C ASN A 242 -8.46 20.89 -15.18
N MET A 243 -8.89 19.63 -15.02
CA MET A 243 -9.72 18.91 -15.99
C MET A 243 -11.24 19.19 -15.84
N GLY A 244 -11.64 20.17 -15.00
CA GLY A 244 -13.04 20.55 -14.79
C GLY A 244 -13.77 19.68 -13.75
N GLY A 245 -13.05 18.92 -12.94
CA GLY A 245 -13.62 18.13 -11.86
C GLY A 245 -14.12 18.99 -10.70
N GLU A 246 -15.25 18.62 -10.11
CA GLU A 246 -15.84 19.27 -8.93
C GLU A 246 -15.47 18.51 -7.65
N VAL A 247 -15.11 19.23 -6.58
CA VAL A 247 -14.66 18.65 -5.31
C VAL A 247 -15.46 19.18 -4.14
N TRP A 248 -16.01 18.29 -3.33
CA TRP A 248 -16.66 18.62 -2.06
C TRP A 248 -15.82 18.05 -0.91
N MET A 249 -15.09 18.93 -0.22
CA MET A 249 -14.37 18.63 1.02
C MET A 249 -15.27 18.85 2.24
N ASN A 250 -14.90 18.28 3.40
CA ASN A 250 -15.73 18.27 4.61
C ASN A 250 -17.16 17.76 4.34
N CYS A 251 -17.29 16.86 3.40
CA CYS A 251 -18.54 16.33 2.91
C CYS A 251 -18.55 14.81 3.03
N THR A 252 -19.45 14.30 3.85
CA THR A 252 -19.57 12.85 4.08
C THR A 252 -20.68 12.27 3.19
N ALA A 253 -20.34 11.27 2.38
CA ALA A 253 -21.34 10.42 1.72
C ALA A 253 -21.95 9.48 2.77
N THR A 254 -23.27 9.50 2.92
CA THR A 254 -24.00 8.80 3.99
C THR A 254 -24.82 7.62 3.50
N GLU A 255 -25.33 7.69 2.26
CA GLU A 255 -26.19 6.64 1.70
C GLU A 255 -26.04 6.59 0.18
N ILE A 256 -26.03 5.41 -0.40
CA ILE A 256 -26.13 5.20 -1.84
C ILE A 256 -27.60 4.99 -2.18
N LEU A 257 -28.12 5.80 -3.11
CA LEU A 257 -29.51 5.73 -3.54
C LEU A 257 -29.65 4.77 -4.73
N PHE A 258 -30.72 3.98 -4.70
CA PHE A 258 -31.03 2.97 -5.73
C PHE A 258 -32.41 3.25 -6.34
N ASP A 259 -32.60 2.84 -7.59
CA ASP A 259 -33.90 2.79 -8.25
C ASP A 259 -34.62 1.45 -8.01
N GLU A 260 -35.81 1.30 -8.58
CA GLU A 260 -36.62 0.08 -8.47
C GLU A 260 -35.93 -1.16 -9.05
N SER A 261 -35.00 -0.99 -10.00
CA SER A 261 -34.19 -2.07 -10.59
C SER A 261 -32.95 -2.43 -9.75
N LYS A 262 -32.76 -1.79 -8.59
CA LYS A 262 -31.58 -1.89 -7.73
C LYS A 262 -30.31 -1.35 -8.38
N ALA A 263 -30.41 -0.50 -9.40
CA ALA A 263 -29.28 0.22 -9.96
C ALA A 263 -29.05 1.54 -9.20
N VAL A 264 -27.80 2.01 -9.19
CA VAL A 264 -27.43 3.28 -8.56
C VAL A 264 -28.17 4.43 -9.26
N ARG A 265 -28.77 5.35 -8.46
CA ARG A 265 -29.38 6.59 -8.94
C ARG A 265 -28.82 7.87 -8.31
N GLY A 266 -28.02 7.75 -7.25
CA GLY A 266 -27.44 8.91 -6.57
C GLY A 266 -26.74 8.58 -5.26
N VAL A 267 -26.33 9.66 -4.57
CA VAL A 267 -25.67 9.60 -3.25
C VAL A 267 -26.26 10.68 -2.36
N LYS A 268 -26.62 10.34 -1.12
CA LYS A 268 -26.87 11.32 -0.05
C LYS A 268 -25.58 11.74 0.59
N THR A 269 -25.46 13.03 0.87
CA THR A 269 -24.30 13.59 1.52
C THR A 269 -24.67 14.63 2.57
N THR A 270 -23.74 14.97 3.46
CA THR A 270 -23.92 16.07 4.42
C THR A 270 -23.97 17.45 3.78
N CYS A 271 -23.55 17.58 2.51
CA CYS A 271 -23.53 18.82 1.74
C CYS A 271 -24.71 18.94 0.77
N GLY A 272 -25.59 17.95 0.73
CA GLY A 272 -26.71 17.84 -0.20
C GLY A 272 -26.64 16.60 -1.07
N ASP A 273 -27.79 16.17 -1.57
CA ASP A 273 -27.90 14.94 -2.35
C ASP A 273 -27.50 15.19 -3.80
N VAL A 274 -26.90 14.19 -4.44
CA VAL A 274 -26.47 14.24 -5.84
C VAL A 274 -27.06 13.09 -6.65
N GLU A 275 -27.38 13.36 -7.93
CA GLU A 275 -27.83 12.35 -8.87
C GLU A 275 -26.66 11.84 -9.71
N THR A 276 -26.50 10.52 -9.78
CA THR A 276 -25.56 9.84 -10.67
C THR A 276 -25.97 8.38 -10.89
N LYS A 277 -25.54 7.80 -12.00
CA LYS A 277 -25.67 6.37 -12.27
C LYS A 277 -24.40 5.58 -12.02
N HIS A 278 -23.25 6.25 -11.80
CA HIS A 278 -21.96 5.62 -11.65
C HIS A 278 -21.22 6.13 -10.41
N ILE A 279 -20.85 5.21 -9.52
CA ILE A 279 -20.07 5.48 -8.30
C ILE A 279 -18.78 4.69 -8.35
N LEU A 280 -17.66 5.37 -8.12
CA LEU A 280 -16.34 4.79 -7.84
C LEU A 280 -16.04 5.03 -6.36
N CYS A 281 -16.06 3.95 -5.57
CA CYS A 281 -16.01 4.05 -4.11
C CYS A 281 -14.63 3.65 -3.59
N ASN A 282 -13.92 4.63 -3.03
CA ASN A 282 -12.61 4.42 -2.39
C ASN A 282 -12.76 4.25 -0.87
N MET A 283 -13.65 3.35 -0.47
CA MET A 283 -13.94 2.99 0.93
C MET A 283 -13.89 1.48 1.12
N ASN A 284 -13.78 1.05 2.37
CA ASN A 284 -13.87 -0.38 2.70
C ASN A 284 -15.24 -0.95 2.32
N GLN A 285 -15.24 -2.09 1.61
CA GLN A 285 -16.46 -2.72 1.09
C GLN A 285 -17.46 -3.07 2.18
N ASN A 286 -17.00 -3.66 3.29
CA ASN A 286 -17.89 -4.09 4.37
C ASN A 286 -18.59 -2.90 5.01
N MET A 287 -17.88 -1.77 5.18
CA MET A 287 -18.50 -0.54 5.70
C MET A 287 -19.57 -0.01 4.76
N VAL A 288 -19.28 0.07 3.46
CA VAL A 288 -20.26 0.55 2.47
C VAL A 288 -21.50 -0.35 2.46
N TYR A 289 -21.32 -1.66 2.49
CA TYR A 289 -22.43 -2.59 2.51
C TYR A 289 -23.26 -2.49 3.81
N ALA A 290 -22.59 -2.34 4.96
CA ALA A 290 -23.25 -2.30 6.25
C ALA A 290 -23.95 -0.95 6.55
N THR A 291 -23.41 0.18 6.07
CA THR A 291 -23.85 1.52 6.50
C THR A 291 -24.47 2.39 5.42
N MET A 292 -24.17 2.10 4.14
CA MET A 292 -24.57 2.98 3.03
C MET A 292 -25.54 2.32 2.03
N CYS A 293 -25.78 1.02 2.15
CA CYS A 293 -26.64 0.27 1.24
C CYS A 293 -27.79 -0.38 1.98
N PRO A 294 -29.03 -0.35 1.43
CA PRO A 294 -30.11 -1.20 1.91
C PRO A 294 -29.73 -2.69 1.82
N PRO A 295 -30.03 -3.52 2.83
CA PRO A 295 -29.65 -4.93 2.84
C PRO A 295 -30.09 -5.73 1.61
N GLU A 296 -31.26 -5.40 1.06
CA GLU A 296 -31.86 -6.08 -0.10
C GLU A 296 -31.16 -5.82 -1.44
N VAL A 297 -30.26 -4.83 -1.50
CA VAL A 297 -29.44 -4.58 -2.70
C VAL A 297 -28.05 -5.20 -2.62
N VAL A 298 -27.65 -5.68 -1.43
CA VAL A 298 -26.35 -6.32 -1.22
C VAL A 298 -26.49 -7.82 -1.43
N PRO A 299 -25.86 -8.42 -2.45
CA PRO A 299 -25.95 -9.86 -2.63
C PRO A 299 -25.34 -10.64 -1.46
N GLU A 300 -26.04 -11.68 -1.00
CA GLU A 300 -25.61 -12.52 0.13
C GLU A 300 -24.17 -13.03 -0.04
N ARG A 301 -23.76 -13.37 -1.27
CA ARG A 301 -22.39 -13.82 -1.56
C ARG A 301 -21.33 -12.77 -1.19
N MET A 302 -21.66 -11.47 -1.30
CA MET A 302 -20.71 -10.39 -0.98
C MET A 302 -20.59 -10.21 0.52
N VAL A 303 -21.69 -10.39 1.25
CA VAL A 303 -21.67 -10.40 2.73
C VAL A 303 -20.85 -11.59 3.23
N LYS A 304 -21.07 -12.79 2.68
CA LYS A 304 -20.29 -13.99 3.02
C LYS A 304 -18.81 -13.82 2.72
N LEU A 305 -18.46 -13.25 1.55
CA LEU A 305 -17.07 -12.99 1.18
C LEU A 305 -16.43 -11.96 2.12
N GLY A 306 -17.12 -10.86 2.42
CA GLY A 306 -16.64 -9.83 3.34
C GLY A 306 -16.39 -10.39 4.75
N ASN A 307 -17.28 -11.25 5.25
CA ASN A 307 -17.14 -11.88 6.57
C ASN A 307 -16.04 -12.96 6.61
N ALA A 308 -15.73 -13.58 5.47
CA ALA A 308 -14.65 -14.58 5.38
C ALA A 308 -13.26 -13.95 5.29
N ARG A 309 -13.16 -12.69 4.88
CA ARG A 309 -11.91 -11.96 4.73
C ARG A 309 -11.37 -11.49 6.07
N THR A 310 -10.05 -11.58 6.24
CA THR A 310 -9.34 -11.00 7.38
C THR A 310 -8.83 -9.60 6.99
N TYR A 311 -8.94 -8.64 7.90
CA TYR A 311 -8.31 -7.34 7.69
C TYR A 311 -6.79 -7.47 7.74
N SER A 312 -6.09 -6.68 6.90
CA SER A 312 -4.64 -6.68 6.80
C SER A 312 -3.96 -6.16 8.07
N ALA A 313 -2.64 -6.19 8.09
CA ALA A 313 -1.84 -5.64 9.18
C ALA A 313 -2.25 -4.20 9.52
N ARG A 314 -2.20 -3.87 10.82
CA ARG A 314 -2.49 -2.56 11.39
C ARG A 314 -1.18 -1.88 11.71
N MET A 315 -1.10 -0.58 11.54
CA MET A 315 0.12 0.18 11.77
C MET A 315 0.10 0.91 13.11
N PHE A 316 1.21 0.78 13.83
CA PHE A 316 1.60 1.66 14.92
C PHE A 316 2.84 2.41 14.46
N VAL A 317 2.82 3.73 14.51
CA VAL A 317 3.93 4.55 14.02
C VAL A 317 4.37 5.54 15.09
N VAL A 318 5.67 5.57 15.36
CA VAL A 318 6.33 6.62 16.14
C VAL A 318 7.00 7.58 15.16
N TYR A 319 6.63 8.84 15.22
CA TYR A 319 7.22 9.90 14.41
C TYR A 319 8.16 10.72 15.31
N LEU A 320 9.41 10.85 14.91
CA LEU A 320 10.45 11.57 15.62
C LEU A 320 10.94 12.75 14.79
N GLY A 321 10.79 13.98 15.32
CA GLY A 321 11.50 15.15 14.86
C GLY A 321 12.74 15.32 15.74
N LEU A 322 13.92 15.18 15.15
CA LEU A 322 15.20 15.20 15.85
C LEU A 322 15.94 16.52 15.60
N ASP A 323 16.48 17.13 16.65
CA ASP A 323 17.21 18.42 16.61
C ASP A 323 18.69 18.26 16.16
N ARG A 324 18.97 17.18 15.43
CA ARG A 324 20.27 16.87 14.81
C ARG A 324 20.02 16.32 13.39
N SER A 325 21.01 16.51 12.53
CA SER A 325 20.99 15.89 11.22
C SER A 325 21.16 14.37 11.31
N ALA A 326 20.71 13.65 10.28
CA ALA A 326 20.89 12.20 10.20
C ALA A 326 22.38 11.81 10.26
N GLU A 327 23.25 12.60 9.62
CA GLU A 327 24.70 12.37 9.61
C GLU A 327 25.31 12.49 11.01
N GLU A 328 24.98 13.54 11.78
CA GLU A 328 25.44 13.72 13.17
C GLU A 328 25.00 12.58 14.09
N LEU A 329 23.82 12.01 13.86
CA LEU A 329 23.29 10.88 14.60
C LEU A 329 23.85 9.52 14.11
N GLY A 330 24.59 9.49 13.01
CA GLY A 330 25.09 8.25 12.41
C GLY A 330 24.03 7.45 11.65
N ILE A 331 22.87 8.04 11.33
CA ILE A 331 21.82 7.41 10.53
C ILE A 331 22.18 7.58 9.05
N ARG A 332 22.46 6.47 8.38
CA ARG A 332 22.99 6.45 6.99
C ARG A 332 22.08 5.75 6.01
N ASP A 333 21.10 5.01 6.51
CA ASP A 333 20.18 4.21 5.69
C ASP A 333 18.82 4.89 5.64
N TYR A 334 18.17 4.78 4.49
CA TYR A 334 16.81 5.30 4.31
C TYR A 334 15.79 4.38 4.96
N THR A 335 15.74 3.09 4.55
CA THR A 335 14.82 2.09 5.10
C THR A 335 15.60 0.94 5.73
N VAL A 336 15.32 0.65 7.00
CA VAL A 336 15.90 -0.50 7.72
C VAL A 336 14.82 -1.34 8.37
N PHE A 337 14.77 -2.61 8.00
CA PHE A 337 13.92 -3.60 8.66
C PHE A 337 14.62 -4.15 9.89
N LEU A 338 13.95 -4.11 11.02
CA LEU A 338 14.46 -4.51 12.33
C LEU A 338 13.56 -5.58 12.99
N PRO A 339 13.28 -6.72 12.33
CA PRO A 339 12.56 -7.81 12.97
C PRO A 339 13.43 -8.47 14.03
N THR A 340 12.82 -9.20 14.96
CA THR A 340 13.53 -9.97 15.97
C THR A 340 14.19 -11.21 15.37
N SER A 341 13.53 -11.79 14.37
CA SER A 341 13.96 -13.01 13.71
C SER A 341 13.58 -13.00 12.23
N ALA A 342 14.38 -13.60 11.38
CA ALA A 342 14.03 -13.87 9.99
C ALA A 342 12.99 -14.99 9.81
N ASN A 343 12.55 -15.64 10.89
CA ASN A 343 11.42 -16.58 10.85
C ASN A 343 10.10 -15.83 10.80
N THR A 344 9.56 -15.68 9.60
CA THR A 344 8.34 -14.87 9.34
C THR A 344 7.10 -15.38 10.09
N ALA A 345 6.96 -16.69 10.30
CA ALA A 345 5.85 -17.25 11.07
C ALA A 345 5.93 -16.85 12.56
N LYS A 346 7.15 -16.84 13.14
CA LYS A 346 7.35 -16.35 14.52
C LYS A 346 7.07 -14.87 14.63
N GLU A 347 7.55 -14.08 13.68
CA GLU A 347 7.30 -12.63 13.66
C GLU A 347 5.80 -12.33 13.49
N TYR A 348 5.11 -13.07 12.62
CA TYR A 348 3.66 -12.95 12.46
C TYR A 348 2.90 -13.22 13.78
N GLU A 349 3.24 -14.32 14.46
CA GLU A 349 2.63 -14.66 15.75
C GLU A 349 2.98 -13.63 16.84
N SER A 350 4.24 -13.19 16.92
CA SER A 350 4.64 -12.16 17.88
C SER A 350 3.98 -10.81 17.63
N GLY A 351 3.68 -10.50 16.39
CA GLY A 351 2.98 -9.28 15.97
C GLY A 351 1.49 -9.23 16.33
N LYS A 352 0.91 -10.31 16.87
CA LYS A 352 -0.51 -10.34 17.25
C LYS A 352 -0.84 -9.56 18.53
N THR A 353 0.11 -9.38 19.43
CA THR A 353 -0.14 -8.71 20.71
C THR A 353 0.86 -7.57 20.98
N ILE A 354 0.42 -6.57 21.74
CA ILE A 354 1.25 -5.44 22.20
C ILE A 354 2.44 -5.95 23.01
N ALA A 355 2.21 -6.95 23.87
CA ALA A 355 3.21 -7.50 24.76
C ALA A 355 4.38 -8.14 23.99
N THR A 356 4.11 -8.91 22.95
CA THR A 356 5.09 -9.71 22.23
C THR A 356 5.66 -9.03 20.99
N ASN A 357 4.96 -8.04 20.42
CA ASN A 357 5.40 -7.36 19.22
C ASN A 357 6.68 -6.55 19.45
N CYS A 358 7.71 -6.83 18.67
CA CYS A 358 9.02 -6.16 18.68
C CYS A 358 9.53 -5.88 17.26
N ASN A 359 8.73 -6.17 16.22
CA ASN A 359 9.16 -5.88 14.86
C ASN A 359 8.99 -4.39 14.58
N GLN A 360 9.87 -3.85 13.76
CA GLN A 360 9.73 -2.48 13.27
C GLN A 360 10.51 -2.27 11.97
N VAL A 361 10.08 -1.26 11.22
CA VAL A 361 10.78 -0.69 10.09
C VAL A 361 11.10 0.76 10.43
N MET A 362 12.37 1.13 10.31
CA MET A 362 12.82 2.52 10.42
C MET A 362 12.89 3.15 9.04
N VAL A 363 12.42 4.39 8.91
CA VAL A 363 12.63 5.24 7.72
C VAL A 363 13.17 6.58 8.16
N CYS A 364 14.28 7.04 7.52
CA CYS A 364 14.83 8.38 7.70
C CYS A 364 14.80 9.15 6.38
N TYR A 365 13.83 10.03 6.22
CA TYR A 365 13.59 10.75 4.95
C TYR A 365 14.74 11.65 4.55
N ASN A 366 15.47 12.22 5.53
CA ASN A 366 16.59 13.14 5.29
C ASN A 366 17.83 12.47 4.69
N VAL A 367 17.94 11.14 4.74
CA VAL A 367 19.02 10.40 4.06
C VAL A 367 18.93 10.55 2.54
N VAL A 368 17.70 10.61 2.01
CA VAL A 368 17.44 10.76 0.56
C VAL A 368 17.22 12.22 0.17
N ASN A 369 16.51 12.97 1.00
CA ASN A 369 16.27 14.39 0.78
C ASN A 369 16.66 15.20 2.03
N PRO A 370 17.88 15.78 2.08
CA PRO A 370 18.30 16.61 3.21
C PRO A 370 17.36 17.79 3.52
N GLY A 371 16.60 18.26 2.53
CA GLY A 371 15.60 19.32 2.68
C GLY A 371 14.23 18.88 3.16
N PHE A 372 14.05 17.60 3.52
CA PHE A 372 12.76 17.06 4.00
C PHE A 372 12.31 17.69 5.32
N SER A 373 13.23 18.08 6.18
CA SER A 373 12.99 18.78 7.44
C SER A 373 13.85 20.06 7.54
N PRO A 374 13.65 20.94 8.55
CA PRO A 374 14.48 22.12 8.74
C PRO A 374 15.98 21.79 8.82
N GLU A 375 16.81 22.73 8.35
CA GLU A 375 18.27 22.58 8.35
C GLU A 375 18.81 22.20 9.75
N GLY A 376 19.76 21.25 9.77
CA GLY A 376 20.35 20.70 11.01
C GLY A 376 19.46 19.74 11.77
N THR A 377 18.36 19.27 11.16
CA THR A 377 17.42 18.32 11.78
C THR A 377 17.20 17.09 10.90
N CYS A 378 16.54 16.07 11.44
CA CYS A 378 15.99 14.99 10.62
C CYS A 378 14.66 14.45 11.16
N VAL A 379 13.91 13.79 10.27
CA VAL A 379 12.67 13.09 10.58
C VAL A 379 12.89 11.58 10.44
N VAL A 380 12.54 10.86 11.50
CA VAL A 380 12.57 9.40 11.54
C VAL A 380 11.18 8.87 11.87
N SER A 381 10.72 7.87 11.15
CA SER A 381 9.54 7.08 11.52
C SER A 381 9.94 5.65 11.91
N LEU A 382 9.33 5.14 13.00
CA LEU A 382 9.44 3.76 13.43
C LEU A 382 8.06 3.13 13.29
N THR A 383 7.88 2.29 12.28
CA THR A 383 6.61 1.62 12.00
C THR A 383 6.63 0.18 12.50
N SER A 384 5.71 -0.18 13.37
CA SER A 384 5.46 -1.55 13.81
C SER A 384 4.10 -2.02 13.30
N THR A 385 4.03 -3.25 12.80
CA THR A 385 2.79 -3.81 12.27
C THR A 385 2.18 -4.81 13.24
N PHE A 386 0.86 -4.73 13.43
CA PHE A 386 0.07 -5.67 14.23
C PHE A 386 -0.73 -6.59 13.31
N MET A 387 -0.63 -7.90 13.58
CA MET A 387 -1.28 -8.95 12.79
C MET A 387 -2.68 -9.30 13.32
N ASP A 388 -3.06 -8.79 14.49
CA ASP A 388 -4.38 -8.91 15.09
C ASP A 388 -4.83 -7.60 15.73
N ASP A 389 -6.09 -7.50 16.17
CA ASP A 389 -6.70 -6.28 16.73
C ASP A 389 -6.56 -6.21 18.27
N ASP A 390 -5.34 -6.43 18.78
CA ASP A 390 -5.07 -6.39 20.22
C ASP A 390 -5.31 -4.99 20.82
N TRP A 391 -5.17 -3.95 20.00
CA TRP A 391 -5.48 -2.56 20.41
C TRP A 391 -6.97 -2.36 20.76
N ALA A 392 -7.88 -3.18 20.25
CA ALA A 392 -9.30 -3.14 20.63
C ALA A 392 -9.54 -3.56 22.08
N ASN A 393 -8.59 -4.27 22.69
CA ASN A 393 -8.69 -4.76 24.07
C ASN A 393 -8.07 -3.78 25.10
N VAL A 394 -7.45 -2.69 24.63
CA VAL A 394 -6.86 -1.66 25.52
C VAL A 394 -7.98 -0.84 26.17
N ASP A 395 -8.00 -0.78 27.51
CA ASP A 395 -8.93 0.08 28.23
C ASP A 395 -8.71 1.54 27.83
N PRO A 396 -9.76 2.31 27.52
CA PRO A 396 -9.62 3.74 27.22
C PRO A 396 -8.85 4.54 28.28
N ASP A 397 -8.97 4.19 29.56
CA ASP A 397 -8.25 4.86 30.63
C ASP A 397 -6.74 4.57 30.60
N ASP A 398 -6.32 3.39 30.12
CA ASP A 398 -4.92 2.96 30.00
C ASP A 398 -4.31 3.29 28.63
N TYR A 399 -5.10 3.84 27.70
CA TYR A 399 -4.68 4.02 26.30
C TYR A 399 -3.41 4.88 26.15
N VAL A 400 -3.33 5.98 26.86
CA VAL A 400 -2.19 6.91 26.76
C VAL A 400 -0.93 6.26 27.32
N GLU A 401 -1.02 5.58 28.46
CA GLU A 401 0.11 4.87 29.08
C GLU A 401 0.59 3.73 28.16
N THR A 402 -0.33 2.91 27.67
CA THR A 402 -0.01 1.78 26.79
C THR A 402 0.67 2.22 25.49
N LYS A 403 0.16 3.24 24.80
CA LYS A 403 0.77 3.72 23.57
C LYS A 403 2.14 4.34 23.80
N THR A 404 2.33 5.05 24.91
CA THR A 404 3.60 5.69 25.27
C THR A 404 4.64 4.61 25.60
N ALA A 405 4.30 3.65 26.44
CA ALA A 405 5.20 2.55 26.79
C ALA A 405 5.62 1.72 25.56
N PHE A 406 4.70 1.48 24.62
CA PHE A 406 5.04 0.77 23.38
C PHE A 406 5.94 1.62 22.46
N ALA A 407 5.73 2.92 22.36
CA ALA A 407 6.60 3.84 21.62
C ALA A 407 8.02 3.90 22.21
N GLU A 408 8.15 4.03 23.53
CA GLU A 408 9.45 4.00 24.23
C GLU A 408 10.19 2.66 23.98
N LYS A 409 9.45 1.54 24.00
CA LYS A 409 9.98 0.24 23.65
C LYS A 409 10.55 0.22 22.22
N LEU A 410 9.82 0.77 21.24
CA LEU A 410 10.30 0.81 19.84
C LEU A 410 11.54 1.71 19.69
N ILE A 411 11.56 2.90 20.31
CA ILE A 411 12.72 3.80 20.29
C ILE A 411 13.95 3.10 20.86
N LYS A 412 13.81 2.48 22.03
CA LYS A 412 14.90 1.72 22.65
C LYS A 412 15.41 0.58 21.77
N LEU A 413 14.50 -0.21 21.18
CA LEU A 413 14.87 -1.29 20.28
C LEU A 413 15.55 -0.79 19.00
N PHE A 414 15.14 0.37 18.48
CA PHE A 414 15.82 1.01 17.37
C PHE A 414 17.25 1.41 17.75
N GLU A 415 17.44 2.13 18.86
CA GLU A 415 18.76 2.52 19.33
C GLU A 415 19.69 1.31 19.53
N GLU A 416 19.19 0.25 20.17
CA GLU A 416 19.96 -0.98 20.43
C GLU A 416 20.32 -1.74 19.15
N ARG A 417 19.38 -1.91 18.20
CA ARG A 417 19.57 -2.75 17.01
C ARG A 417 20.32 -2.03 15.90
N TYR A 418 20.03 -0.76 15.71
CA TYR A 418 20.69 0.06 14.69
C TYR A 418 22.06 0.59 15.18
N GLY A 419 22.23 0.75 16.48
CA GLY A 419 23.48 1.19 17.09
C GLY A 419 23.65 2.71 17.15
N VAL A 420 22.58 3.47 17.36
CA VAL A 420 22.57 4.93 17.48
C VAL A 420 21.94 5.37 18.81
N THR A 421 22.06 6.66 19.15
CA THR A 421 21.35 7.27 20.24
C THR A 421 20.56 8.46 19.73
N VAL A 422 19.24 8.42 19.80
CA VAL A 422 18.35 9.50 19.34
C VAL A 422 17.54 10.12 20.45
N THR A 423 17.30 9.40 21.53
CA THR A 423 16.45 9.83 22.67
C THR A 423 16.78 11.22 23.18
N PRO A 424 18.05 11.65 23.41
CA PRO A 424 18.36 13.00 23.92
C PRO A 424 18.10 14.13 22.91
N TYR A 425 17.84 13.80 21.64
CA TYR A 425 17.70 14.74 20.53
C TYR A 425 16.27 14.79 19.99
N ILE A 426 15.32 14.15 20.67
CA ILE A 426 13.91 14.20 20.30
C ILE A 426 13.36 15.58 20.66
N GLU A 427 13.01 16.38 19.66
CA GLU A 427 12.33 17.66 19.82
C GLU A 427 10.81 17.50 19.73
N GLU A 428 10.35 16.68 18.77
CA GLU A 428 8.94 16.35 18.60
C GLU A 428 8.74 14.83 18.57
N LEU A 429 7.72 14.35 19.27
CA LEU A 429 7.32 12.95 19.28
C LEU A 429 5.82 12.85 19.11
N GLU A 430 5.40 12.13 18.07
CA GLU A 430 3.99 11.81 17.83
C GLU A 430 3.79 10.31 17.69
N ILE A 431 2.63 9.82 18.10
CA ILE A 431 2.32 8.40 18.10
C ILE A 431 0.98 8.17 17.40
N ALA A 432 0.99 7.43 16.29
CA ALA A 432 -0.22 6.90 15.68
C ALA A 432 -0.39 5.42 16.03
N THR A 433 -1.55 5.07 16.53
CA THR A 433 -1.96 3.69 16.80
C THR A 433 -2.92 3.19 15.73
N PRO A 434 -3.30 1.91 15.69
CA PRO A 434 -4.41 1.43 14.84
C PRO A 434 -5.69 2.25 15.03
N TRP A 435 -6.00 2.71 16.24
CA TRP A 435 -7.14 3.60 16.53
C TRP A 435 -7.01 4.98 15.86
N THR A 436 -5.80 5.51 15.76
CA THR A 436 -5.56 6.75 15.01
C THR A 436 -5.97 6.57 13.55
N MET A 437 -5.58 5.45 12.93
CA MET A 437 -5.95 5.13 11.54
C MET A 437 -7.45 4.91 11.38
N CYS A 438 -8.12 4.23 12.33
CA CYS A 438 -9.57 4.12 12.35
C CYS A 438 -10.26 5.50 12.30
N ASN A 439 -9.83 6.41 13.15
CA ASN A 439 -10.47 7.71 13.31
C ASN A 439 -10.23 8.64 12.12
N TYR A 440 -8.99 8.74 11.63
CA TYR A 440 -8.64 9.67 10.56
C TYR A 440 -8.97 9.13 9.17
N VAL A 441 -8.71 7.85 8.90
CA VAL A 441 -8.85 7.26 7.57
C VAL A 441 -10.15 6.47 7.40
N ASN A 442 -10.84 6.16 8.51
CA ASN A 442 -12.07 5.37 8.51
C ASN A 442 -11.88 3.96 7.94
N VAL A 443 -10.79 3.31 8.32
CA VAL A 443 -10.52 1.92 7.97
C VAL A 443 -10.81 1.01 9.16
N PRO A 444 -11.56 -0.08 8.97
CA PRO A 444 -11.86 -1.00 10.06
C PRO A 444 -10.58 -1.54 10.71
N GLN A 445 -10.53 -1.53 12.04
CA GLN A 445 -9.41 -2.01 12.85
C GLN A 445 -8.06 -1.30 12.56
N GLY A 446 -8.06 -0.17 11.84
CA GLY A 446 -6.83 0.49 11.42
C GLY A 446 -6.02 -0.26 10.35
N ALA A 447 -6.66 -1.14 9.58
CA ALA A 447 -6.02 -1.96 8.55
C ALA A 447 -5.37 -1.11 7.45
N ALA A 448 -4.07 -1.28 7.23
CA ALA A 448 -3.30 -0.47 6.29
C ALA A 448 -3.66 -0.74 4.82
N TYR A 449 -3.98 -2.00 4.47
CA TYR A 449 -4.10 -2.48 3.11
C TYR A 449 -5.48 -3.09 2.77
N GLY A 450 -6.51 -2.77 3.54
CA GLY A 450 -7.82 -3.36 3.36
C GLY A 450 -7.86 -4.79 3.88
N PHE A 451 -7.89 -5.80 2.99
CA PHE A 451 -7.93 -7.21 3.38
C PHE A 451 -6.59 -7.91 3.12
N GLU A 452 -6.23 -8.81 4.02
CA GLU A 452 -5.03 -9.63 3.95
C GLU A 452 -5.01 -10.50 2.67
N LEU A 453 -3.85 -10.60 2.04
CA LEU A 453 -3.65 -11.34 0.78
C LEU A 453 -3.17 -12.77 1.07
N LYS A 454 -4.03 -13.57 1.70
CA LYS A 454 -3.76 -14.98 1.99
C LYS A 454 -3.87 -15.86 0.73
N ASP A 455 -3.46 -17.11 0.86
CA ASP A 455 -3.46 -18.12 -0.20
C ASP A 455 -4.82 -18.29 -0.91
N TRP A 456 -5.95 -18.19 -0.22
CA TRP A 456 -7.29 -18.30 -0.79
C TRP A 456 -7.87 -16.97 -1.34
N ASP A 457 -7.41 -15.80 -0.85
CA ASP A 457 -7.88 -14.46 -1.25
C ASP A 457 -6.72 -13.57 -1.74
N ASN A 458 -5.78 -14.16 -2.44
CA ASN A 458 -4.64 -13.46 -3.04
C ASN A 458 -5.01 -12.79 -4.39
N MET A 459 -4.01 -12.22 -5.05
CA MET A 459 -4.19 -11.48 -6.30
C MET A 459 -4.84 -12.32 -7.41
N MET A 460 -4.54 -13.63 -7.53
CA MET A 460 -5.10 -14.48 -8.60
C MET A 460 -6.63 -14.65 -8.48
N PRO A 461 -7.23 -15.10 -7.35
CA PRO A 461 -8.68 -15.14 -7.21
C PRO A 461 -9.33 -13.78 -7.42
N ARG A 462 -8.72 -12.68 -6.92
CA ARG A 462 -9.26 -11.33 -7.09
C ARG A 462 -9.26 -10.88 -8.55
N MET A 463 -8.20 -11.17 -9.31
CA MET A 463 -8.15 -10.91 -10.75
C MET A 463 -9.19 -11.73 -11.52
N MET A 464 -9.37 -13.01 -11.19
CA MET A 464 -10.39 -13.86 -11.81
C MET A 464 -11.82 -13.42 -11.52
N MET A 465 -12.05 -12.80 -10.35
CA MET A 465 -13.34 -12.20 -9.99
C MET A 465 -13.56 -10.80 -10.58
N MET A 466 -12.57 -10.23 -11.24
CA MET A 466 -12.63 -8.90 -11.83
C MET A 466 -13.75 -8.79 -12.86
N GLY A 467 -14.83 -8.10 -12.50
CA GLY A 467 -16.06 -8.01 -13.28
C GLY A 467 -17.26 -8.70 -12.63
N THR A 468 -17.04 -9.63 -11.69
CA THR A 468 -18.10 -10.23 -10.87
C THR A 468 -18.16 -9.66 -9.45
N GLU A 469 -17.10 -8.93 -9.02
CA GLU A 469 -17.02 -8.24 -7.72
C GLU A 469 -17.97 -7.06 -7.57
N PHE A 470 -18.54 -6.60 -8.67
CA PHE A 470 -19.43 -5.44 -8.70
C PHE A 470 -20.86 -5.84 -9.06
N PRO A 471 -21.52 -6.65 -8.19
CA PRO A 471 -22.84 -7.18 -8.52
C PRO A 471 -23.95 -6.11 -8.52
N VAL A 472 -23.62 -4.90 -8.05
CA VAL A 472 -24.54 -3.76 -8.05
C VAL A 472 -24.23 -2.87 -9.25
N LYS A 473 -25.19 -2.77 -10.17
CA LYS A 473 -25.04 -1.95 -11.38
C LYS A 473 -24.78 -0.48 -11.02
N GLY A 474 -23.74 0.08 -11.66
CA GLY A 474 -23.34 1.48 -11.47
C GLY A 474 -22.38 1.73 -10.30
N ARG A 475 -21.93 0.69 -9.55
CA ARG A 475 -20.98 0.87 -8.45
C ARG A 475 -19.74 -0.01 -8.58
N LYS A 476 -18.55 0.58 -8.36
CA LYS A 476 -17.27 -0.12 -8.29
C LYS A 476 -16.48 0.32 -7.05
N PHE A 477 -15.65 -0.58 -6.50
CA PHE A 477 -14.70 -0.24 -5.45
C PHE A 477 -13.31 -0.04 -6.04
N VAL A 478 -12.63 1.02 -5.60
CA VAL A 478 -11.26 1.38 -6.00
C VAL A 478 -10.34 1.44 -4.77
N GLY A 479 -9.04 1.57 -4.97
CA GLY A 479 -8.06 1.64 -3.89
C GLY A 479 -7.76 0.29 -3.25
N ALA A 480 -7.39 0.29 -1.96
CA ALA A 480 -6.99 -0.90 -1.22
C ALA A 480 -8.08 -1.98 -1.08
N ALA A 481 -9.36 -1.60 -1.22
CA ALA A 481 -10.49 -2.54 -1.22
C ALA A 481 -10.68 -3.27 -2.56
N SER A 482 -9.84 -3.01 -3.56
CA SER A 482 -9.95 -3.55 -4.92
C SER A 482 -8.95 -4.68 -5.21
N ILE A 483 -8.51 -4.80 -6.46
CA ILE A 483 -7.86 -5.97 -7.05
C ILE A 483 -6.49 -6.26 -6.45
N ARG A 484 -5.61 -5.25 -6.40
CA ARG A 484 -4.20 -5.42 -5.98
C ARG A 484 -3.99 -5.29 -4.47
N GLY A 485 -4.87 -4.59 -3.78
CA GLY A 485 -4.86 -4.46 -2.31
C GLY A 485 -3.89 -3.39 -1.81
N ASP A 486 -2.65 -3.73 -1.64
CA ASP A 486 -1.63 -2.98 -0.91
C ASP A 486 -0.91 -1.89 -1.72
N GLY A 487 -0.50 -0.83 -1.02
CA GLY A 487 0.41 0.21 -1.51
C GLY A 487 -0.23 1.35 -2.32
N TYR A 488 0.52 2.43 -2.48
CA TYR A 488 0.07 3.64 -3.18
C TYR A 488 -0.08 3.42 -4.67
N ASN A 489 0.91 2.77 -5.30
CA ASN A 489 0.88 2.41 -6.72
C ASN A 489 -0.30 1.49 -7.04
N SER A 490 -0.57 0.51 -6.20
CA SER A 490 -1.71 -0.42 -6.35
C SER A 490 -3.06 0.31 -6.25
N ALA A 491 -3.16 1.28 -5.34
CA ALA A 491 -4.36 2.10 -5.21
C ALA A 491 -4.58 2.98 -6.46
N ILE A 492 -3.54 3.67 -6.95
CA ILE A 492 -3.59 4.49 -8.17
C ILE A 492 -3.96 3.62 -9.37
N PHE A 493 -3.30 2.46 -9.53
CA PHE A 493 -3.58 1.50 -10.59
C PHE A 493 -5.05 1.04 -10.59
N SER A 494 -5.60 0.69 -9.42
CA SER A 494 -6.97 0.22 -9.33
C SER A 494 -7.97 1.34 -9.67
N GLY A 495 -7.71 2.56 -9.20
CA GLY A 495 -8.52 3.73 -9.51
C GLY A 495 -8.58 4.00 -11.01
N ASP A 496 -7.43 4.06 -11.66
CA ASP A 496 -7.31 4.27 -13.10
C ASP A 496 -7.98 3.16 -13.93
N THR A 497 -7.68 1.90 -13.59
CA THR A 497 -8.20 0.73 -14.34
C THR A 497 -9.72 0.62 -14.26
N LEU A 498 -10.30 0.82 -13.08
CA LEU A 498 -11.75 0.71 -12.89
C LEU A 498 -12.50 1.92 -13.44
N ALA A 499 -11.88 3.09 -13.45
CA ALA A 499 -12.43 4.26 -14.14
C ALA A 499 -12.42 4.06 -15.68
N LYS A 500 -11.34 3.52 -16.26
CA LYS A 500 -11.31 3.12 -17.69
C LYS A 500 -12.43 2.14 -18.03
N LYS A 501 -12.66 1.13 -17.17
CA LYS A 501 -13.76 0.19 -17.34
C LYS A 501 -15.13 0.88 -17.27
N THR A 502 -15.31 1.82 -16.32
CA THR A 502 -16.56 2.59 -16.19
C THR A 502 -16.81 3.44 -17.43
N LEU A 503 -15.78 4.11 -17.97
CA LEU A 503 -15.90 4.89 -19.21
C LEU A 503 -16.32 4.01 -20.40
N ALA A 504 -15.78 2.80 -20.51
CA ALA A 504 -16.15 1.85 -21.56
C ALA A 504 -17.61 1.38 -21.43
N GLU A 505 -18.09 1.14 -20.19
CA GLU A 505 -19.50 0.80 -19.92
C GLU A 505 -20.44 1.96 -20.27
N MET A 506 -20.10 3.20 -19.86
CA MET A 506 -20.88 4.39 -20.20
C MET A 506 -20.99 4.59 -21.70
N LYS A 507 -19.87 4.40 -22.43
CA LYS A 507 -19.90 4.49 -23.90
C LYS A 507 -20.81 3.43 -24.54
N ALA A 508 -20.86 2.24 -23.98
CA ALA A 508 -21.73 1.17 -24.46
C ALA A 508 -23.22 1.43 -24.11
N GLU A 509 -23.51 2.18 -23.03
CA GLU A 509 -24.87 2.60 -22.66
C GLU A 509 -25.40 3.77 -23.53
N GLU A 510 -24.48 4.57 -24.09
CA GLU A 510 -24.80 5.72 -25.00
C GLU A 510 -24.98 5.26 -26.46
N ALA A 511 -24.48 4.07 -26.84
CA ALA A 511 -24.54 3.49 -28.18
C ALA A 511 -25.82 2.65 -28.40
#